data_fe682bd164aa51dbc5c55c754ded202d
#
_entry.id   fe682bd164aa51dbc5c55c754ded202d
#
_cell.length_a   1.000
_cell.length_b   1.000
_cell.length_c   1.000
_cell.angle_alpha   90.00
_cell.angle_beta   90.00
_cell.angle_gamma   90.00
#
_symmetry.space_group_name_H-M   'P 1'
#
loop_
_entity.id
_entity.type
_entity.pdbx_description
1 polymer ?
#
loop_
_entity_poly.entity_id
_entity_poly.type
_entity_poly.pdbx_seq_one_letter_code
_entity_poly.pdbx_strand_id
1 'polypeptide(L)'
;MDKIPAILSYLGVGLTVGIVSALLGIGGGVLLVPALLFIWACSMHTAIGTSLAVIAVGSLAAATRHFMLGNVDLRLAGALAVGMVMGGFFIGAPLAEMLPGEILKKIFGVLLVVVGLRMIGFFPYLAQLTHLAGTG
;
A
#
# COMPACT_ATOMS: atom_id res chain seq x y z
N MET A 1 7.76 -29.93 -13.67
CA MET A 1 9.02 -29.32 -13.19
C MET A 1 8.99 -27.79 -13.24
N ASP A 2 7.85 -27.16 -13.61
CA ASP A 2 7.78 -25.69 -13.83
C ASP A 2 7.33 -24.87 -12.59
N LYS A 3 7.12 -25.50 -11.45
CA LYS A 3 6.67 -24.82 -10.21
C LYS A 3 7.80 -24.17 -9.42
N ILE A 4 9.02 -24.64 -9.55
CA ILE A 4 10.17 -24.13 -8.79
C ILE A 4 10.54 -22.70 -9.20
N PRO A 5 10.65 -22.34 -10.50
CA PRO A 5 10.95 -20.98 -10.89
C PRO A 5 9.83 -20.00 -10.51
N ALA A 6 8.57 -20.46 -10.51
CA ALA A 6 7.44 -19.63 -10.05
C ALA A 6 7.51 -19.33 -8.55
N ILE A 7 7.80 -20.32 -7.71
CA ILE A 7 7.96 -20.13 -6.26
C ILE A 7 9.12 -19.17 -5.97
N LEU A 8 10.23 -19.31 -6.69
CA LEU A 8 11.39 -18.42 -6.52
C LEU A 8 11.06 -16.97 -6.87
N SER A 9 10.27 -16.75 -7.92
CA SER A 9 9.80 -15.40 -8.27
C SER A 9 8.86 -14.81 -7.21
N TYR A 10 7.95 -15.61 -6.64
CA TYR A 10 7.07 -15.17 -5.55
C TYR A 10 7.88 -14.79 -4.30
N LEU A 11 8.86 -15.60 -3.92
CA LEU A 11 9.73 -15.31 -2.78
C LEU A 11 10.60 -14.07 -3.02
N GLY A 12 11.16 -13.91 -4.22
CA GLY A 12 11.97 -12.75 -4.59
C GLY A 12 11.19 -11.44 -4.51
N VAL A 13 10.00 -11.39 -5.11
CA VAL A 13 9.13 -10.21 -5.05
C VAL A 13 8.64 -9.98 -3.63
N GLY A 14 8.20 -11.01 -2.92
CA GLY A 14 7.78 -10.90 -1.53
C GLY A 14 8.88 -10.35 -0.61
N LEU A 15 10.11 -10.81 -0.76
CA LEU A 15 11.27 -10.32 -0.01
C LEU A 15 11.55 -8.84 -0.31
N THR A 16 11.60 -8.46 -1.58
CA THR A 16 11.86 -7.08 -1.99
C THR A 16 10.76 -6.14 -1.49
N VAL A 17 9.50 -6.51 -1.69
CA VAL A 17 8.35 -5.74 -1.20
C VAL A 17 8.36 -5.67 0.32
N GLY A 18 8.69 -6.76 1.01
CA GLY A 18 8.78 -6.81 2.47
C GLY A 18 9.82 -5.85 3.03
N ILE A 19 11.03 -5.83 2.43
CA ILE A 19 12.11 -4.90 2.84
C ILE A 19 11.66 -3.45 2.65
N VAL A 20 11.18 -3.09 1.47
CA VAL A 20 10.75 -1.72 1.16
C VAL A 20 9.56 -1.31 2.03
N SER A 21 8.61 -2.21 2.23
CA SER A 21 7.44 -2.00 3.09
C SER A 21 7.81 -1.74 4.55
N ALA A 22 8.75 -2.51 5.09
CA ALA A 22 9.21 -2.35 6.47
C ALA A 22 9.99 -1.03 6.65
N LEU A 23 10.77 -0.63 5.65
CA LEU A 23 11.53 0.64 5.68
C LEU A 23 10.63 1.87 5.61
N LEU A 24 9.60 1.83 4.76
CA LEU A 24 8.74 3.00 4.49
C LEU A 24 7.45 3.01 5.32
N GLY A 25 7.11 1.91 6.00
CA GLY A 25 5.87 1.79 6.76
C GLY A 25 4.59 1.81 5.90
N ILE A 26 4.70 1.59 4.59
CA ILE A 26 3.58 1.73 3.63
C ILE A 26 2.67 0.47 3.61
N GLY A 27 3.03 -0.59 4.32
CA GLY A 27 2.23 -1.83 4.39
C GLY A 27 2.30 -2.71 3.12
N GLY A 28 3.21 -2.43 2.17
CA GLY A 28 3.49 -3.28 1.00
C GLY A 28 2.45 -3.28 -0.13
N GLY A 29 1.20 -2.89 0.12
CA GLY A 29 0.11 -2.91 -0.88
C GLY A 29 0.41 -2.05 -2.10
N VAL A 30 1.06 -0.93 -1.89
CA VAL A 30 1.48 0.01 -2.94
C VAL A 30 2.38 -0.65 -3.99
N LEU A 31 3.21 -1.60 -3.57
CA LEU A 31 4.11 -2.33 -4.46
C LEU A 31 3.55 -3.69 -4.88
N LEU A 32 2.85 -4.37 -3.96
CA LEU A 32 2.38 -5.73 -4.20
C LEU A 32 1.23 -5.79 -5.21
N VAL A 33 0.30 -4.83 -5.16
CA VAL A 33 -0.81 -4.76 -6.12
C VAL A 33 -0.31 -4.56 -7.55
N PRO A 34 0.56 -3.59 -7.86
CA PRO A 34 1.15 -3.48 -9.20
C PRO A 34 1.94 -4.73 -9.61
N ALA A 35 2.72 -5.32 -8.70
CA ALA A 35 3.46 -6.53 -8.99
C ALA A 35 2.54 -7.69 -9.40
N LEU A 36 1.43 -7.92 -8.68
CA LEU A 36 0.46 -8.95 -9.00
C LEU A 36 -0.27 -8.71 -10.34
N LEU A 37 -0.52 -7.44 -10.67
CA LEU A 37 -1.17 -7.07 -11.92
C LEU A 37 -0.24 -7.23 -13.14
N PHE A 38 1.02 -6.79 -13.03
CA PHE A 38 1.93 -6.70 -14.18
C PHE A 38 2.80 -7.94 -14.37
N ILE A 39 3.20 -8.60 -13.28
CA ILE A 39 4.07 -9.80 -13.35
C ILE A 39 3.23 -11.06 -13.56
N TRP A 40 2.11 -11.19 -12.85
CA TRP A 40 1.28 -12.40 -12.89
C TRP A 40 -0.09 -12.21 -13.55
N ALA A 41 -0.35 -11.03 -14.13
CA ALA A 41 -1.59 -10.72 -14.85
C ALA A 41 -2.87 -11.05 -14.07
N CYS A 42 -2.84 -10.95 -12.74
CA CYS A 42 -4.00 -11.19 -11.89
C CYS A 42 -5.10 -10.16 -12.15
N SER A 43 -6.36 -10.53 -11.88
CA SER A 43 -7.45 -9.54 -11.86
C SER A 43 -7.23 -8.54 -10.72
N MET A 44 -7.78 -7.33 -10.84
CA MET A 44 -7.63 -6.30 -9.80
C MET A 44 -8.16 -6.76 -8.44
N HIS A 45 -9.30 -7.45 -8.42
CA HIS A 45 -9.89 -7.99 -7.19
C HIS A 45 -8.99 -9.07 -6.55
N THR A 46 -8.45 -9.97 -7.36
CA THR A 46 -7.50 -10.99 -6.89
C THR A 46 -6.23 -10.35 -6.36
N ALA A 47 -5.70 -9.33 -7.04
CA ALA A 47 -4.51 -8.61 -6.61
C ALA A 47 -4.72 -7.91 -5.26
N ILE A 48 -5.87 -7.25 -5.05
CA ILE A 48 -6.21 -6.62 -3.78
C ILE A 48 -6.34 -7.66 -2.67
N GLY A 49 -7.15 -8.70 -2.86
CA GLY A 49 -7.36 -9.73 -1.84
C GLY A 49 -6.06 -10.46 -1.46
N THR A 50 -5.25 -10.84 -2.46
CA THR A 50 -3.95 -11.48 -2.24
C THR A 50 -2.98 -10.56 -1.52
N SER A 51 -2.91 -9.28 -1.93
CA SER A 51 -2.03 -8.31 -1.28
C SER A 51 -2.41 -8.11 0.18
N LEU A 52 -3.70 -7.99 0.51
CA LEU A 52 -4.17 -7.85 1.89
C LEU A 52 -3.78 -9.05 2.75
N ALA A 53 -3.91 -10.28 2.23
CA ALA A 53 -3.52 -11.48 2.95
C ALA A 53 -2.01 -11.53 3.24
N VAL A 54 -1.18 -11.20 2.24
CA VAL A 54 0.28 -11.16 2.39
C VAL A 54 0.70 -10.04 3.35
N ILE A 55 0.09 -8.87 3.23
CA ILE A 55 0.37 -7.71 4.09
C ILE A 55 0.01 -8.01 5.54
N ALA A 56 -1.10 -8.69 5.80
CA ALA A 56 -1.50 -9.03 7.16
C ALA A 56 -0.39 -9.81 7.90
N VAL A 57 0.22 -10.78 7.23
CA VAL A 57 1.33 -11.56 7.79
C VAL A 57 2.62 -10.73 7.86
N GLY A 58 2.98 -10.06 6.78
CA GLY A 58 4.23 -9.30 6.68
C GLY A 58 4.25 -8.09 7.61
N SER A 59 3.13 -7.35 7.70
CA SER A 59 3.03 -6.19 8.58
C SER A 59 3.06 -6.58 10.06
N LEU A 60 2.51 -7.73 10.43
CA LEU A 60 2.59 -8.22 11.81
C LEU A 60 4.05 -8.48 12.22
N ALA A 61 4.83 -9.11 11.35
CA ALA A 61 6.26 -9.34 11.59
C ALA A 61 7.06 -8.02 11.70
N ALA A 62 6.82 -7.08 10.78
CA ALA A 62 7.46 -5.77 10.80
C ALA A 62 7.05 -4.94 12.04
N ALA A 63 5.75 -4.91 12.37
CA ALA A 63 5.22 -4.20 13.53
C ALA A 63 5.81 -4.73 14.85
N THR A 64 5.97 -6.05 14.97
CA THR A 64 6.61 -6.67 16.14
C THR A 64 8.04 -6.15 16.32
N ARG A 65 8.80 -6.05 15.23
CA ARG A 65 10.17 -5.50 15.29
C ARG A 65 10.19 -4.03 15.72
N HIS A 66 9.32 -3.20 15.14
CA HIS A 66 9.19 -1.79 15.54
C HIS A 66 8.72 -1.62 16.99
N PHE A 67 7.83 -2.50 17.44
CA PHE A 67 7.39 -2.53 18.85
C PHE A 67 8.55 -2.82 19.80
N MET A 68 9.40 -3.80 19.46
CA MET A 68 10.60 -4.12 20.27
C MET A 68 11.61 -2.97 20.32
N LEU A 69 11.62 -2.11 19.29
CA LEU A 69 12.47 -0.91 19.24
C LEU A 69 11.84 0.32 19.94
N GLY A 70 10.63 0.19 20.49
CA GLY A 70 9.94 1.29 21.17
C GLY A 70 9.32 2.34 20.24
N ASN A 71 9.23 2.06 18.93
CA ASN A 71 8.75 2.99 17.91
C ASN A 71 7.23 2.90 17.67
N VAL A 72 6.46 2.31 18.58
CA VAL A 72 5.01 2.12 18.42
C VAL A 72 4.25 2.78 19.58
N ASP A 73 3.39 3.73 19.26
CA ASP A 73 2.40 4.25 20.19
C ASP A 73 1.16 3.35 20.18
N LEU A 74 1.01 2.55 21.23
CA LEU A 74 -0.09 1.58 21.35
C LEU A 74 -1.47 2.23 21.45
N ARG A 75 -1.58 3.44 22.01
CA ARG A 75 -2.88 4.12 22.12
C ARG A 75 -3.35 4.59 20.75
N LEU A 76 -2.45 5.22 20.01
CA LEU A 76 -2.71 5.68 18.66
C LEU A 76 -2.96 4.49 17.70
N ALA A 77 -2.12 3.47 17.79
CA ALA A 77 -2.26 2.25 16.98
C ALA A 77 -3.59 1.54 17.25
N GLY A 78 -4.00 1.40 18.51
CA GLY A 78 -5.26 0.76 18.87
C GLY A 78 -6.48 1.53 18.34
N ALA A 79 -6.52 2.85 18.52
CA ALA A 79 -7.61 3.67 18.01
C ALA A 79 -7.74 3.62 16.47
N LEU A 80 -6.60 3.71 15.79
CA LEU A 80 -6.57 3.62 14.32
C LEU A 80 -6.95 2.21 13.83
N ALA A 81 -6.53 1.15 14.52
CA ALA A 81 -6.86 -0.21 14.15
C ALA A 81 -8.37 -0.48 14.21
N VAL A 82 -9.06 0.02 15.23
CA VAL A 82 -10.53 -0.08 15.33
C VAL A 82 -11.19 0.61 14.13
N GLY A 83 -10.81 1.84 13.82
CA GLY A 83 -11.33 2.59 12.67
C GLY A 83 -11.03 1.87 11.36
N MET A 84 -9.82 1.32 11.20
CA MET A 84 -9.41 0.60 10.00
C MET A 84 -10.21 -0.70 9.80
N VAL A 85 -10.45 -1.47 10.86
CA VAL A 85 -11.27 -2.69 10.79
C VAL A 85 -12.70 -2.33 10.44
N MET A 86 -13.31 -1.35 11.10
CA MET A 86 -14.68 -0.92 10.81
C MET A 86 -14.81 -0.39 9.38
N GLY A 87 -13.94 0.52 8.98
CA GLY A 87 -13.97 1.10 7.64
C GLY A 87 -13.67 0.07 6.55
N GLY A 88 -12.67 -0.77 6.74
CA GLY A 88 -12.28 -1.78 5.76
C GLY A 88 -13.32 -2.87 5.59
N PHE A 89 -13.84 -3.43 6.69
CA PHE A 89 -14.76 -4.56 6.62
C PHE A 89 -16.19 -4.14 6.23
N PHE A 90 -16.72 -3.06 6.82
CA PHE A 90 -18.12 -2.67 6.59
C PHE A 90 -18.32 -1.80 5.36
N ILE A 91 -17.31 -1.04 4.95
CA ILE A 91 -17.43 -0.08 3.85
C ILE A 91 -16.49 -0.44 2.69
N GLY A 92 -15.20 -0.60 2.96
CA GLY A 92 -14.18 -0.74 1.93
C GLY A 92 -14.30 -2.02 1.12
N ALA A 93 -14.47 -3.16 1.78
CA ALA A 93 -14.56 -4.45 1.10
C ALA A 93 -15.85 -4.57 0.25
N PRO A 94 -17.06 -4.26 0.76
CA PRO A 94 -18.26 -4.28 -0.05
C PRO A 94 -18.23 -3.29 -1.23
N LEU A 95 -17.68 -2.11 -1.01
CA LEU A 95 -17.54 -1.12 -2.08
C LEU A 95 -16.57 -1.58 -3.17
N ALA A 96 -15.48 -2.24 -2.79
CA ALA A 96 -14.52 -2.80 -3.75
C ALA A 96 -15.13 -3.92 -4.59
N GLU A 97 -16.03 -4.73 -4.04
CA GLU A 97 -16.76 -5.78 -4.77
C GLU A 97 -17.76 -5.21 -5.78
N MET A 98 -18.39 -4.08 -5.46
CA MET A 98 -19.36 -3.42 -6.33
C MET A 98 -18.71 -2.67 -7.51
N LEU A 99 -17.44 -2.30 -7.39
CA LEU A 99 -16.76 -1.52 -8.40
C LEU A 99 -16.11 -2.42 -9.47
N PRO A 100 -16.25 -2.09 -10.77
CA PRO A 100 -15.50 -2.77 -11.83
C PRO A 100 -13.99 -2.64 -11.60
N GLY A 101 -13.24 -3.72 -11.88
CA GLY A 101 -11.79 -3.75 -11.68
C GLY A 101 -11.03 -2.62 -12.39
N GLU A 102 -11.53 -2.16 -13.56
CA GLU A 102 -10.97 -1.02 -14.28
C GLU A 102 -11.07 0.31 -13.52
N ILE A 103 -12.19 0.54 -12.83
CA ILE A 103 -12.38 1.74 -12.00
C ILE A 103 -11.45 1.66 -10.79
N LEU A 104 -11.39 0.50 -10.15
CA LEU A 104 -10.52 0.25 -9.00
C LEU A 104 -9.04 0.48 -9.33
N LYS A 105 -8.61 0.02 -10.52
CA LYS A 105 -7.25 0.23 -11.04
C LYS A 105 -6.95 1.72 -11.27
N LYS A 106 -7.90 2.48 -11.81
CA LYS A 106 -7.75 3.94 -12.02
C LYS A 106 -7.67 4.69 -10.70
N ILE A 107 -8.56 4.38 -9.73
CA ILE A 107 -8.55 4.98 -8.40
C ILE A 107 -7.21 4.72 -7.71
N PHE A 108 -6.74 3.48 -7.76
CA PHE A 108 -5.46 3.10 -7.18
C PHE A 108 -4.29 3.84 -7.83
N GLY A 109 -4.26 3.94 -9.17
CA GLY A 109 -3.23 4.68 -9.90
C GLY A 109 -3.20 6.17 -9.54
N VAL A 110 -4.36 6.83 -9.48
CA VAL A 110 -4.47 8.23 -9.06
C VAL A 110 -3.97 8.42 -7.63
N LEU A 111 -4.36 7.54 -6.72
CA LEU A 111 -3.93 7.60 -5.33
C LEU A 111 -2.39 7.48 -5.22
N LEU A 112 -1.77 6.57 -5.96
CA LEU A 112 -0.31 6.42 -6.01
C LEU A 112 0.40 7.70 -6.48
N VAL A 113 -0.13 8.33 -7.55
CA VAL A 113 0.43 9.57 -8.08
C VAL A 113 0.32 10.70 -7.05
N VAL A 114 -0.86 10.88 -6.43
CA VAL A 114 -1.09 11.92 -5.43
C VAL A 114 -0.18 11.74 -4.20
N VAL A 115 -0.09 10.52 -3.68
CA VAL A 115 0.78 10.21 -2.54
C VAL A 115 2.25 10.41 -2.90
N GLY A 116 2.68 9.93 -4.08
CA GLY A 116 4.05 10.09 -4.56
C GLY A 116 4.45 11.55 -4.72
N LEU A 117 3.61 12.37 -5.36
CA LEU A 117 3.85 13.81 -5.52
C LEU A 117 3.91 14.55 -4.18
N ARG A 118 3.06 14.16 -3.22
CA ARG A 118 3.07 14.75 -1.89
C ARG A 118 4.34 14.41 -1.12
N MET A 119 4.83 13.18 -1.20
CA MET A 119 6.04 12.74 -0.51
C MET A 119 7.32 13.37 -1.08
N ILE A 120 7.36 13.64 -2.38
CA ILE A 120 8.48 14.35 -3.03
C ILE A 120 8.50 15.85 -2.66
N GLY A 121 7.45 16.36 -2.01
CA GLY A 121 7.37 17.78 -1.63
C GLY A 121 6.94 18.69 -2.77
N PHE A 122 6.28 18.16 -3.79
CA PHE A 122 5.83 18.93 -4.95
C PHE A 122 4.80 20.02 -4.59
N PHE A 123 3.91 19.73 -3.64
CA PHE A 123 2.88 20.70 -3.20
C PHE A 123 3.44 21.95 -2.50
N PRO A 124 4.36 21.87 -1.51
CA PRO A 124 4.94 23.06 -0.91
C PRO A 124 5.77 23.86 -1.93
N TYR A 125 6.38 23.20 -2.92
CA TYR A 125 7.11 23.88 -3.98
C TYR A 125 6.18 24.70 -4.89
N LEU A 126 5.00 24.16 -5.25
CA LEU A 126 3.97 24.91 -6.00
C LEU A 126 3.41 26.08 -5.20
N ALA A 127 3.18 25.91 -3.90
CA ALA A 127 2.71 27.00 -3.04
C ALA A 127 3.73 28.15 -2.94
N GLN A 128 5.03 27.84 -2.93
CA GLN A 128 6.09 28.87 -3.00
C GLN A 128 6.11 29.59 -4.34
N LEU A 129 5.94 28.89 -5.45
CA LEU A 129 5.90 29.51 -6.78
C LEU A 129 4.70 30.44 -6.97
N THR A 130 3.52 30.07 -6.47
CA THR A 130 2.34 30.95 -6.53
C THR A 130 2.48 32.20 -5.66
N HIS A 131 3.18 32.09 -4.54
CA HIS A 131 3.46 33.24 -3.66
C HIS A 131 4.45 34.22 -4.32
N LEU A 132 5.42 33.74 -5.06
CA LEU A 132 6.40 34.55 -5.80
C LEU A 132 5.79 35.20 -7.05
N ALA A 133 4.83 34.52 -7.70
CA ALA A 133 4.13 35.03 -8.88
C ALA A 133 3.07 36.09 -8.56
N GLY A 134 2.60 36.18 -7.30
CA GLY A 134 1.59 37.14 -6.85
C GLY A 134 2.15 38.44 -6.29
N THR A 135 3.47 38.63 -6.23
CA THR A 135 4.15 39.82 -5.70
C THR A 135 4.86 40.67 -6.76
N GLY A 136 4.53 40.47 -8.05
CA GLY A 136 5.05 41.25 -9.18
C GLY A 136 4.05 42.28 -9.72
#